data_fe86b8efa51e49840823c4b14450c333
#
_entry.id   fe86b8efa51e49840823c4b14450c333
#
_cell.length_a   1.000
_cell.length_b   1.000
_cell.length_c   1.000
_cell.angle_alpha   90.00
_cell.angle_beta   90.00
_cell.angle_gamma   90.00
#
_symmetry.space_group_name_H-M   'P 1'
#
loop_
_entity.id
_entity.type
_entity.pdbx_description
1 polymer ?
#
loop_
_entity_poly.entity_id
_entity_poly.type
_entity_poly.pdbx_seq_one_letter_code
_entity_poly.pdbx_strand_id
1 'polypeptide(L)'
;QRQMCIRDRPYEVIDMVTTPDGAPVAMVHCNNCTSDLNAWVNIFKEYQQLLGLPVDMGAIFGKLYNAALEGAPDCGGLLSYNYFSGEPVTGLAEGRPLFVRKATDKFSLANFMRANLYASVAVLKIGNDILFNDEKVEVDRITGHGGLFKTPGVGQRILAAALNSPISVMETAGEGGPWGMALLAGFMVNNEEKKSLAGWLNDNVFLGATGTEIAPDPADVEGFNKYIETYTRGLALEHCAIKL
;
A
#
# COMPACT_ATOMS: atom_id res chain seq x y z
N GLN A 1 7.66 -23.33 13.28
CA GLN A 1 6.39 -23.81 13.88
C GLN A 1 5.21 -22.88 13.54
N ARG A 2 5.37 -21.54 13.58
CA ARG A 2 4.27 -20.58 13.25
C ARG A 2 3.88 -20.61 11.76
N GLN A 3 4.82 -20.84 10.85
CA GLN A 3 4.51 -21.04 9.42
C GLN A 3 3.66 -22.29 9.15
N MET A 4 3.74 -23.31 10.00
CA MET A 4 2.88 -24.48 9.89
C MET A 4 1.41 -24.15 10.24
N CYS A 5 1.15 -23.26 11.20
CA CYS A 5 -0.22 -22.90 11.59
C CYS A 5 -0.98 -22.24 10.43
N ILE A 6 -0.34 -21.37 9.64
CA ILE A 6 -0.96 -20.75 8.45
C ILE A 6 -1.30 -21.81 7.38
N ARG A 7 -0.46 -22.85 7.22
CA ARG A 7 -0.73 -23.96 6.29
C ARG A 7 -1.89 -24.84 6.72
N ASP A 8 -2.11 -24.95 8.02
CA ASP A 8 -3.14 -25.83 8.59
C ASP A 8 -4.51 -25.14 8.72
N ARG A 9 -4.58 -23.82 8.55
CA ARG A 9 -5.81 -23.03 8.55
C ARG A 9 -5.97 -22.35 7.19
N PRO A 10 -6.88 -22.83 6.34
CA PRO A 10 -7.14 -22.18 5.06
C PRO A 10 -7.88 -20.86 5.31
N TYR A 11 -7.20 -19.75 5.08
CA TYR A 11 -7.83 -18.45 4.93
C TYR A 11 -8.08 -18.22 3.44
N GLU A 12 -9.33 -18.06 3.04
CA GLU A 12 -9.69 -17.82 1.64
C GLU A 12 -9.10 -16.52 1.06
N VAL A 13 -8.68 -15.62 1.95
CA VAL A 13 -8.15 -14.29 1.58
C VAL A 13 -6.61 -14.21 1.64
N ILE A 14 -5.94 -15.32 1.98
CA ILE A 14 -4.47 -15.39 2.03
C ILE A 14 -3.98 -16.48 1.10
N ASP A 15 -3.24 -16.08 0.07
CA ASP A 15 -2.61 -17.01 -0.85
C ASP A 15 -1.28 -17.50 -0.27
N MET A 16 -1.02 -18.81 -0.41
CA MET A 16 0.29 -19.38 -0.11
C MET A 16 1.08 -19.55 -1.40
N VAL A 17 2.10 -18.72 -1.56
CA VAL A 17 3.02 -18.76 -2.71
C VAL A 17 4.44 -19.10 -2.26
N THR A 18 5.39 -19.12 -3.17
CA THR A 18 6.80 -19.37 -2.84
C THR A 18 7.71 -18.28 -3.38
N THR A 19 8.81 -18.06 -2.67
CA THR A 19 9.95 -17.34 -3.23
C THR A 19 10.57 -18.12 -4.38
N PRO A 20 11.43 -17.50 -5.23
CA PRO A 20 12.13 -18.19 -6.30
C PRO A 20 13.01 -19.37 -5.85
N ASP A 21 13.46 -19.38 -4.61
CA ASP A 21 14.24 -20.47 -3.99
C ASP A 21 13.38 -21.47 -3.19
N GLY A 22 12.03 -21.33 -3.26
CA GLY A 22 11.07 -22.30 -2.74
C GLY A 22 10.63 -22.08 -1.29
N ALA A 23 11.03 -20.99 -0.64
CA ALA A 23 10.53 -20.66 0.69
C ALA A 23 9.05 -20.25 0.65
N PRO A 24 8.21 -20.68 1.62
CA PRO A 24 6.78 -20.35 1.62
C PRO A 24 6.55 -18.86 1.98
N VAL A 25 5.60 -18.25 1.31
CA VAL A 25 5.17 -16.86 1.53
C VAL A 25 3.65 -16.83 1.69
N ALA A 26 3.17 -16.21 2.77
CA ALA A 26 1.76 -15.85 2.91
C ALA A 26 1.54 -14.49 2.23
N MET A 27 0.64 -14.44 1.27
CA MET A 27 0.37 -13.26 0.47
C MET A 27 -1.06 -12.76 0.70
N VAL A 28 -1.18 -11.53 1.19
CA VAL A 28 -2.44 -10.77 1.15
C VAL A 28 -2.54 -10.07 -0.19
N HIS A 29 -3.41 -10.57 -1.06
CA HIS A 29 -3.57 -10.02 -2.41
C HIS A 29 -4.69 -8.99 -2.41
N CYS A 30 -4.33 -7.70 -2.56
CA CYS A 30 -5.27 -6.61 -2.70
C CYS A 30 -5.39 -6.19 -4.17
N ASN A 31 -6.61 -6.22 -4.72
CA ASN A 31 -6.86 -5.86 -6.11
C ASN A 31 -6.88 -4.34 -6.33
N ASN A 32 -7.20 -3.58 -5.28
CA ASN A 32 -7.41 -2.16 -5.36
C ASN A 32 -6.37 -1.42 -4.51
N CYS A 33 -5.52 -0.61 -5.15
CA CYS A 33 -4.51 0.20 -4.48
C CYS A 33 -4.62 1.67 -4.93
N THR A 34 -3.84 2.09 -5.93
CA THR A 34 -3.73 3.52 -6.32
C THR A 34 -4.49 3.88 -7.59
N SER A 35 -5.30 2.98 -8.16
CA SER A 35 -6.01 3.24 -9.42
C SER A 35 -7.01 4.40 -9.30
N ASP A 36 -7.82 4.41 -8.24
CA ASP A 36 -8.76 5.50 -7.99
C ASP A 36 -8.05 6.82 -7.65
N LEU A 37 -6.99 6.75 -6.85
CA LEU A 37 -6.14 7.89 -6.54
C LEU A 37 -5.56 8.53 -7.82
N ASN A 38 -5.15 7.72 -8.81
CA ASN A 38 -4.70 8.21 -10.11
C ASN A 38 -5.82 8.93 -10.88
N ALA A 39 -7.06 8.44 -10.81
CA ALA A 39 -8.20 9.10 -11.43
C ALA A 39 -8.44 10.49 -10.81
N TRP A 40 -8.38 10.60 -9.48
CA TRP A 40 -8.46 11.89 -8.79
C TRP A 40 -7.32 12.85 -9.16
N VAL A 41 -6.08 12.34 -9.21
CA VAL A 41 -4.91 13.16 -9.63
C VAL A 41 -5.08 13.68 -11.06
N ASN A 42 -5.68 12.89 -11.97
CA ASN A 42 -5.98 13.34 -13.32
C ASN A 42 -6.96 14.52 -13.36
N ILE A 43 -7.91 14.63 -12.44
CA ILE A 43 -8.79 15.80 -12.34
C ILE A 43 -7.97 17.07 -12.04
N PHE A 44 -6.98 16.99 -11.14
CA PHE A 44 -6.08 18.13 -10.87
C PHE A 44 -5.21 18.48 -12.08
N LYS A 45 -4.76 17.50 -12.87
CA LYS A 45 -4.09 17.72 -14.14
C LYS A 45 -5.01 18.47 -15.12
N GLU A 46 -6.25 18.03 -15.30
CA GLU A 46 -7.23 18.68 -16.17
C GLU A 46 -7.52 20.12 -15.72
N TYR A 47 -7.60 20.35 -14.40
CA TYR A 47 -7.75 21.69 -13.86
C TYR A 47 -6.55 22.60 -14.18
N GLN A 48 -5.31 22.11 -14.09
CA GLN A 48 -4.13 22.88 -14.52
C GLN A 48 -4.17 23.19 -16.02
N GLN A 49 -4.59 22.23 -16.84
CA GLN A 49 -4.76 22.44 -18.29
C GLN A 49 -5.81 23.52 -18.59
N LEU A 50 -6.95 23.49 -17.87
CA LEU A 50 -8.01 24.50 -17.99
C LEU A 50 -7.50 25.93 -17.67
N LEU A 51 -6.56 26.03 -16.71
CA LEU A 51 -5.93 27.32 -16.36
C LEU A 51 -4.79 27.70 -17.30
N GLY A 52 -4.48 26.93 -18.33
CA GLY A 52 -3.35 27.15 -19.22
C GLY A 52 -1.98 27.01 -18.56
N LEU A 53 -1.89 26.30 -17.45
CA LEU A 53 -0.63 26.08 -16.72
C LEU A 53 0.14 24.88 -17.30
N PRO A 54 1.49 24.89 -17.22
CA PRO A 54 2.29 23.73 -17.60
C PRO A 54 1.91 22.51 -16.76
N VAL A 55 1.88 21.34 -17.40
CA VAL A 55 1.56 20.07 -16.74
C VAL A 55 2.83 19.26 -16.54
N ASP A 56 3.16 19.00 -15.29
CA ASP A 56 4.18 18.05 -14.85
C ASP A 56 3.54 17.07 -13.86
N MET A 57 3.33 15.85 -14.30
CA MET A 57 2.69 14.81 -13.47
C MET A 57 3.50 14.49 -12.21
N GLY A 58 4.83 14.47 -12.29
CA GLY A 58 5.68 14.24 -11.13
C GLY A 58 5.50 15.32 -10.06
N ALA A 59 5.46 16.58 -10.50
CA ALA A 59 5.21 17.70 -9.61
C ALA A 59 3.80 17.67 -9.01
N ILE A 60 2.78 17.29 -9.80
CA ILE A 60 1.39 17.18 -9.33
C ILE A 60 1.31 16.09 -8.24
N PHE A 61 1.79 14.87 -8.51
CA PHE A 61 1.82 13.81 -7.52
C PHE A 61 2.59 14.23 -6.27
N GLY A 62 3.79 14.77 -6.43
CA GLY A 62 4.61 15.20 -5.30
C GLY A 62 3.91 16.23 -4.42
N LYS A 63 3.27 17.26 -5.01
CA LYS A 63 2.56 18.28 -4.24
C LYS A 63 1.31 17.73 -3.55
N LEU A 64 0.49 16.94 -4.25
CA LEU A 64 -0.73 16.36 -3.68
C LEU A 64 -0.44 15.36 -2.58
N TYR A 65 0.56 14.50 -2.76
CA TYR A 65 0.96 13.52 -1.77
C TYR A 65 1.53 14.18 -0.51
N ASN A 66 2.40 15.19 -0.66
CA ASN A 66 2.90 15.94 0.48
C ASN A 66 1.79 16.72 1.19
N ALA A 67 0.85 17.32 0.44
CA ALA A 67 -0.30 18.00 1.04
C ALA A 67 -1.15 17.04 1.92
N ALA A 68 -1.22 15.76 1.58
CA ALA A 68 -1.93 14.76 2.40
C ALA A 68 -1.33 14.65 3.82
N LEU A 69 -0.02 14.85 3.97
CA LEU A 69 0.65 14.77 5.28
C LEU A 69 0.28 15.92 6.21
N GLU A 70 -0.24 17.01 5.68
CA GLU A 70 -0.77 18.15 6.44
C GLU A 70 -2.24 17.97 6.86
N GLY A 71 -2.88 16.91 6.40
CA GLY A 71 -4.25 16.57 6.76
C GLY A 71 -4.37 16.09 8.20
N ALA A 72 -5.59 16.14 8.73
CA ALA A 72 -5.88 15.58 10.04
C ALA A 72 -5.55 14.07 10.04
N PRO A 73 -4.98 13.51 11.13
CA PRO A 73 -4.60 12.09 11.20
C PRO A 73 -5.73 11.11 10.91
N ASP A 74 -6.99 11.49 11.18
CA ASP A 74 -8.22 10.72 10.90
C ASP A 74 -8.89 11.14 9.58
N CYS A 75 -8.19 11.83 8.68
CA CYS A 75 -8.71 12.41 7.44
C CYS A 75 -9.85 13.43 7.66
N GLY A 76 -10.04 13.94 8.85
CA GLY A 76 -11.12 14.88 9.18
C GLY A 76 -12.52 14.29 9.01
N GLY A 77 -12.67 12.97 9.11
CA GLY A 77 -13.91 12.22 8.97
C GLY A 77 -14.22 11.74 7.54
N LEU A 78 -13.39 12.10 6.56
CA LEU A 78 -13.60 11.70 5.16
C LEU A 78 -13.27 10.24 4.96
N LEU A 79 -14.05 9.56 4.11
CA LEU A 79 -13.83 8.18 3.69
C LEU A 79 -13.72 8.09 2.17
N SER A 80 -12.77 7.33 1.69
CA SER A 80 -12.66 6.94 0.28
C SER A 80 -12.64 5.42 0.20
N TYR A 81 -13.39 4.87 -0.74
CA TYR A 81 -13.40 3.47 -1.13
C TYR A 81 -12.93 3.40 -2.58
N ASN A 82 -11.77 2.82 -2.79
CA ASN A 82 -11.05 2.84 -4.06
C ASN A 82 -11.30 1.60 -4.92
N TYR A 83 -12.47 0.99 -4.78
CA TYR A 83 -12.81 -0.28 -5.44
C TYR A 83 -13.14 -0.11 -6.92
N PHE A 84 -12.16 -0.29 -7.79
CA PHE A 84 -12.35 -0.39 -9.24
C PHE A 84 -12.76 -1.80 -9.68
N SER A 85 -12.44 -2.80 -8.87
CA SER A 85 -12.74 -4.20 -9.13
C SER A 85 -13.18 -4.89 -7.85
N GLY A 86 -13.58 -6.14 -7.95
CA GLY A 86 -13.84 -6.98 -6.78
C GLY A 86 -12.62 -7.07 -5.87
N GLU A 87 -12.88 -7.30 -4.58
CA GLU A 87 -11.86 -7.36 -3.53
C GLU A 87 -12.13 -8.54 -2.60
N PRO A 88 -11.43 -9.66 -2.78
CA PRO A 88 -11.64 -10.86 -1.97
C PRO A 88 -11.49 -10.63 -0.47
N VAL A 89 -10.51 -9.82 -0.06
CA VAL A 89 -10.24 -9.53 1.36
C VAL A 89 -11.46 -8.93 2.07
N THR A 90 -12.30 -8.19 1.34
CA THR A 90 -13.53 -7.58 1.88
C THR A 90 -14.82 -8.24 1.36
N GLY A 91 -14.71 -9.38 0.66
CA GLY A 91 -15.84 -10.17 0.20
C GLY A 91 -16.67 -9.52 -0.92
N LEU A 92 -16.05 -8.66 -1.73
CA LEU A 92 -16.69 -7.95 -2.83
C LEU A 92 -16.35 -8.60 -4.17
N ALA A 93 -17.38 -9.03 -4.95
CA ALA A 93 -17.20 -9.59 -6.29
C ALA A 93 -16.94 -8.51 -7.35
N GLU A 94 -17.46 -7.31 -7.14
CA GLU A 94 -17.31 -6.13 -7.98
C GLU A 94 -16.97 -4.92 -7.11
N GLY A 95 -16.58 -3.80 -7.72
CA GLY A 95 -16.29 -2.56 -7.02
C GLY A 95 -17.02 -1.35 -7.62
N ARG A 96 -17.21 -0.34 -6.81
CA ARG A 96 -17.69 0.99 -7.20
C ARG A 96 -16.90 2.03 -6.38
N PRO A 97 -16.02 2.83 -6.99
CA PRO A 97 -15.33 3.87 -6.23
C PRO A 97 -16.30 4.84 -5.59
N LEU A 98 -16.19 5.04 -4.28
CA LEU A 98 -17.07 5.91 -3.50
C LEU A 98 -16.25 6.90 -2.68
N PHE A 99 -16.74 8.13 -2.61
CA PHE A 99 -16.25 9.12 -1.67
C PHE A 99 -17.39 9.56 -0.75
N VAL A 100 -17.20 9.37 0.57
CA VAL A 100 -18.25 9.56 1.56
C VAL A 100 -17.82 10.58 2.61
N ARG A 101 -18.72 11.52 2.92
CA ARG A 101 -18.52 12.50 3.98
C ARG A 101 -19.85 12.96 4.57
N LYS A 102 -19.82 13.40 5.82
CA LYS A 102 -20.91 14.13 6.46
C LYS A 102 -20.78 15.63 6.15
N ALA A 103 -21.86 16.38 6.30
CA ALA A 103 -21.82 17.83 6.13
C ALA A 103 -20.88 18.53 7.15
N THR A 104 -20.64 17.90 8.29
CA THR A 104 -19.80 18.41 9.38
C THR A 104 -18.32 18.03 9.27
N ASP A 105 -17.97 17.14 8.35
CA ASP A 105 -16.59 16.68 8.18
C ASP A 105 -15.69 17.77 7.59
N LYS A 106 -14.41 17.72 7.93
CA LYS A 106 -13.45 18.74 7.50
C LYS A 106 -12.97 18.47 6.08
N PHE A 107 -13.77 18.94 5.10
CA PHE A 107 -13.44 18.76 3.69
C PHE A 107 -12.39 19.78 3.24
N SER A 108 -11.15 19.35 3.12
CA SER A 108 -10.01 20.09 2.59
C SER A 108 -9.21 19.25 1.62
N LEU A 109 -8.37 19.87 0.78
CA LEU A 109 -7.50 19.13 -0.14
C LEU A 109 -6.57 18.16 0.60
N ALA A 110 -6.00 18.59 1.73
CA ALA A 110 -5.11 17.76 2.54
C ALA A 110 -5.84 16.51 3.09
N ASN A 111 -7.02 16.70 3.69
CA ASN A 111 -7.82 15.59 4.21
C ASN A 111 -8.33 14.67 3.08
N PHE A 112 -8.74 15.25 1.95
CA PHE A 112 -9.17 14.50 0.77
C PHE A 112 -8.05 13.61 0.25
N MET A 113 -6.86 14.15 0.06
CA MET A 113 -5.70 13.37 -0.41
C MET A 113 -5.25 12.32 0.61
N ARG A 114 -5.30 12.65 1.91
CA ARG A 114 -4.99 11.67 2.96
C ARG A 114 -5.97 10.52 2.97
N ALA A 115 -7.28 10.77 2.84
CA ALA A 115 -8.29 9.72 2.78
C ALA A 115 -8.10 8.78 1.59
N ASN A 116 -7.71 9.32 0.41
CA ASN A 116 -7.38 8.51 -0.75
C ASN A 116 -6.09 7.69 -0.57
N LEU A 117 -5.07 8.24 0.07
CA LEU A 117 -3.87 7.48 0.41
C LEU A 117 -4.16 6.39 1.45
N TYR A 118 -4.98 6.67 2.46
CA TYR A 118 -5.41 5.66 3.43
C TYR A 118 -6.24 4.55 2.78
N ALA A 119 -7.14 4.88 1.86
CA ALA A 119 -7.91 3.88 1.10
C ALA A 119 -6.99 2.93 0.34
N SER A 120 -5.87 3.42 -0.22
CA SER A 120 -4.93 2.59 -0.99
C SER A 120 -4.22 1.51 -0.16
N VAL A 121 -4.22 1.62 1.18
CA VAL A 121 -3.61 0.65 2.11
C VAL A 121 -4.62 0.03 3.08
N ALA A 122 -5.89 0.45 3.03
CA ALA A 122 -6.91 -0.01 3.98
C ALA A 122 -7.17 -1.53 3.88
N VAL A 123 -7.30 -2.05 2.67
CA VAL A 123 -7.51 -3.49 2.43
C VAL A 123 -6.28 -4.29 2.85
N LEU A 124 -5.07 -3.79 2.56
CA LEU A 124 -3.82 -4.40 3.01
C LEU A 124 -3.78 -4.50 4.55
N LYS A 125 -4.21 -3.44 5.25
CA LYS A 125 -4.32 -3.47 6.73
C LYS A 125 -5.27 -4.56 7.20
N ILE A 126 -6.48 -4.64 6.62
CA ILE A 126 -7.49 -5.64 6.99
C ILE A 126 -6.94 -7.06 6.81
N GLY A 127 -6.33 -7.34 5.66
CA GLY A 127 -5.75 -8.67 5.40
C GLY A 127 -4.52 -8.98 6.26
N ASN A 128 -3.64 -8.00 6.49
CA ASN A 128 -2.48 -8.20 7.37
C ASN A 128 -2.85 -8.38 8.85
N ASP A 129 -4.00 -7.89 9.28
CA ASP A 129 -4.47 -8.13 10.65
C ASP A 129 -4.69 -9.62 10.95
N ILE A 130 -5.06 -10.42 9.95
CA ILE A 130 -5.11 -11.87 10.08
C ILE A 130 -3.71 -12.41 10.43
N LEU A 131 -2.67 -11.96 9.74
CA LEU A 131 -1.31 -12.43 9.99
C LEU A 131 -0.78 -11.95 11.34
N PHE A 132 -0.96 -10.69 11.66
CA PHE A 132 -0.37 -10.08 12.86
C PHE A 132 -1.19 -10.33 14.12
N ASN A 133 -2.53 -10.24 14.04
CA ASN A 133 -3.41 -10.32 15.19
C ASN A 133 -3.92 -11.73 15.45
N ASP A 134 -4.26 -12.50 14.41
CA ASP A 134 -4.81 -13.84 14.58
C ASP A 134 -3.70 -14.90 14.61
N GLU A 135 -2.79 -14.87 13.64
CA GLU A 135 -1.69 -15.83 13.53
C GLU A 135 -0.43 -15.42 14.30
N LYS A 136 -0.37 -14.21 14.86
CA LYS A 136 0.76 -13.67 15.64
C LYS A 136 2.10 -13.78 14.91
N VAL A 137 2.09 -13.52 13.62
CA VAL A 137 3.32 -13.49 12.83
C VAL A 137 4.18 -12.31 13.29
N GLU A 138 5.43 -12.60 13.61
CA GLU A 138 6.45 -11.59 13.90
C GLU A 138 7.29 -11.36 12.66
N VAL A 139 7.53 -10.09 12.32
CA VAL A 139 8.35 -9.70 11.18
C VAL A 139 9.54 -8.87 11.66
N ASP A 140 10.72 -9.12 11.08
CA ASP A 140 11.94 -8.37 11.40
C ASP A 140 11.94 -7.00 10.72
N ARG A 141 11.37 -6.92 9.53
CA ARG A 141 11.34 -5.70 8.71
C ARG A 141 10.17 -5.72 7.74
N ILE A 142 9.61 -4.52 7.50
CA ILE A 142 8.65 -4.29 6.43
C ILE A 142 9.30 -3.39 5.39
N THR A 143 9.32 -3.85 4.14
CA THR A 143 9.93 -3.12 3.03
C THR A 143 8.87 -2.73 2.02
N GLY A 144 8.84 -1.43 1.68
CA GLY A 144 7.93 -0.87 0.67
C GLY A 144 8.53 -0.89 -0.73
N HIS A 145 7.73 -1.32 -1.72
CA HIS A 145 8.07 -1.28 -3.13
C HIS A 145 6.90 -0.77 -3.98
N GLY A 146 7.20 -0.19 -5.13
CA GLY A 146 6.21 0.22 -6.12
C GLY A 146 5.90 1.71 -6.14
N GLY A 147 4.92 2.09 -6.97
CA GLY A 147 4.62 3.47 -7.32
C GLY A 147 4.25 4.39 -6.15
N LEU A 148 3.63 3.85 -5.09
CA LEU A 148 3.28 4.60 -3.88
C LEU A 148 4.52 5.23 -3.21
N PHE A 149 5.69 4.59 -3.34
CA PHE A 149 6.93 5.02 -2.70
C PHE A 149 7.80 5.94 -3.59
N LYS A 150 7.35 6.28 -4.79
CA LYS A 150 8.07 7.22 -5.68
C LYS A 150 8.09 8.66 -5.14
N THR A 151 7.10 9.05 -4.33
CA THR A 151 7.17 10.31 -3.58
C THR A 151 7.86 10.05 -2.24
N PRO A 152 9.07 10.56 -2.03
CA PRO A 152 9.88 10.24 -0.85
C PRO A 152 9.13 10.49 0.45
N GLY A 153 9.16 9.53 1.35
CA GLY A 153 8.62 9.59 2.70
C GLY A 153 7.09 9.44 2.82
N VAL A 154 6.31 9.80 1.80
CA VAL A 154 4.84 9.82 1.92
C VAL A 154 4.28 8.41 2.06
N GLY A 155 4.55 7.52 1.10
CA GLY A 155 4.09 6.13 1.16
C GLY A 155 4.55 5.42 2.43
N GLN A 156 5.79 5.69 2.88
CA GLN A 156 6.32 5.13 4.12
C GLN A 156 5.51 5.59 5.35
N ARG A 157 5.23 6.89 5.50
CA ARG A 157 4.44 7.41 6.63
C ARG A 157 3.02 6.86 6.65
N ILE A 158 2.37 6.80 5.49
CA ILE A 158 1.01 6.24 5.35
C ILE A 158 1.00 4.77 5.76
N LEU A 159 1.93 3.97 5.24
CA LEU A 159 1.99 2.54 5.54
C LEU A 159 2.46 2.27 6.97
N ALA A 160 3.39 3.09 7.50
CA ALA A 160 3.82 3.00 8.90
C ALA A 160 2.66 3.26 9.87
N ALA A 161 1.82 4.26 9.57
CA ALA A 161 0.60 4.53 10.34
C ALA A 161 -0.38 3.35 10.29
N ALA A 162 -0.58 2.77 9.09
CA ALA A 162 -1.51 1.66 8.89
C ALA A 162 -1.08 0.38 9.62
N LEU A 163 0.21 0.06 9.59
CA LEU A 163 0.74 -1.20 10.15
C LEU A 163 1.34 -1.04 11.55
N ASN A 164 1.41 0.18 12.06
CA ASN A 164 2.09 0.52 13.33
C ASN A 164 3.49 -0.10 13.42
N SER A 165 4.26 0.02 12.34
CA SER A 165 5.59 -0.58 12.22
C SER A 165 6.49 0.30 11.35
N PRO A 166 7.81 0.30 11.58
CA PRO A 166 8.73 0.99 10.69
C PRO A 166 8.69 0.44 9.27
N ILE A 167 8.75 1.34 8.29
CA ILE A 167 8.74 0.98 6.87
C ILE A 167 10.06 1.41 6.24
N SER A 168 10.79 0.42 5.73
CA SER A 168 12.03 0.63 4.97
C SER A 168 11.73 0.71 3.47
N VAL A 169 12.42 1.61 2.77
CA VAL A 169 12.33 1.75 1.31
C VAL A 169 13.75 1.87 0.77
N MET A 170 14.11 1.01 -0.17
CA MET A 170 15.41 1.06 -0.84
C MET A 170 15.37 2.06 -2.01
N GLU A 171 16.52 2.56 -2.44
CA GLU A 171 16.62 3.47 -3.59
C GLU A 171 16.03 2.87 -4.87
N THR A 172 16.06 1.55 -5.02
CA THR A 172 15.51 0.79 -6.14
C THR A 172 14.02 0.47 -6.02
N ALA A 173 13.35 0.91 -4.97
CA ALA A 173 11.97 0.52 -4.67
C ALA A 173 10.94 0.92 -5.74
N GLY A 174 11.24 1.92 -6.58
CA GLY A 174 10.37 2.35 -7.67
C GLY A 174 10.30 1.39 -8.86
N GLU A 175 11.23 0.44 -8.98
CA GLU A 175 11.38 -0.41 -10.18
C GLU A 175 10.56 -1.72 -10.11
N GLY A 176 10.30 -2.22 -8.93
CA GLY A 176 9.37 -3.32 -8.68
C GLY A 176 9.65 -4.63 -9.42
N GLY A 177 8.59 -5.24 -10.00
CA GLY A 177 8.62 -6.57 -10.60
C GLY A 177 9.60 -6.75 -11.77
N PRO A 178 9.68 -5.82 -12.76
CA PRO A 178 10.63 -5.95 -13.87
C PRO A 178 12.07 -6.02 -13.41
N TRP A 179 12.44 -5.25 -12.39
CA TRP A 179 13.78 -5.30 -11.81
C TRP A 179 14.06 -6.64 -11.13
N GLY A 180 13.11 -7.16 -10.36
CA GLY A 180 13.21 -8.49 -9.75
C GLY A 180 13.41 -9.60 -10.79
N MET A 181 12.68 -9.58 -11.90
CA MET A 181 12.84 -10.53 -12.99
C MET A 181 14.23 -10.42 -13.65
N ALA A 182 14.72 -9.19 -13.86
CA ALA A 182 16.06 -8.97 -14.39
C ALA A 182 17.16 -9.51 -13.46
N LEU A 183 16.98 -9.38 -12.15
CA LEU A 183 17.90 -9.95 -11.16
C LEU A 183 17.91 -11.47 -11.19
N LEU A 184 16.76 -12.12 -11.31
CA LEU A 184 16.68 -13.59 -11.46
C LEU A 184 17.38 -14.05 -12.73
N ALA A 185 17.17 -13.37 -13.86
CA ALA A 185 17.87 -13.66 -15.10
C ALA A 185 19.40 -13.47 -14.95
N GLY A 186 19.81 -12.38 -14.30
CA GLY A 186 21.21 -12.12 -13.99
C GLY A 186 21.83 -13.21 -13.11
N PHE A 187 21.11 -13.65 -12.07
CA PHE A 187 21.53 -14.76 -11.22
C PHE A 187 21.73 -16.06 -12.01
N MET A 188 20.80 -16.39 -12.91
CA MET A 188 20.90 -17.62 -13.73
C MET A 188 22.13 -17.63 -14.63
N VAL A 189 22.52 -16.47 -15.16
CA VAL A 189 23.63 -16.36 -16.13
C VAL A 189 24.98 -16.15 -15.46
N ASN A 190 25.03 -15.40 -14.34
CA ASN A 190 26.28 -14.93 -13.73
C ASN A 190 26.62 -15.60 -12.40
N ASN A 191 25.96 -16.70 -12.03
CA ASN A 191 26.24 -17.43 -10.79
C ASN A 191 27.26 -18.57 -10.99
N GLU A 192 28.45 -18.23 -11.44
CA GLU A 192 29.53 -19.21 -11.68
C GLU A 192 29.98 -19.92 -10.38
N GLU A 193 29.92 -19.20 -9.25
CA GLU A 193 30.30 -19.74 -7.94
C GLU A 193 29.22 -20.61 -7.29
N LYS A 194 28.08 -20.81 -7.97
CA LYS A 194 26.92 -21.62 -7.49
C LYS A 194 26.43 -21.20 -6.09
N LYS A 195 26.44 -19.91 -5.81
CA LYS A 195 25.88 -19.35 -4.57
C LYS A 195 24.37 -19.56 -4.51
N SER A 196 23.82 -19.54 -3.31
CA SER A 196 22.38 -19.39 -3.13
C SER A 196 21.90 -18.04 -3.71
N LEU A 197 20.61 -17.94 -4.08
CA LEU A 197 20.05 -16.67 -4.58
C LEU A 197 20.30 -15.51 -3.62
N ALA A 198 20.04 -15.74 -2.32
CA ALA A 198 20.27 -14.72 -1.30
C ALA A 198 21.75 -14.30 -1.21
N GLY A 199 22.66 -15.25 -1.25
CA GLY A 199 24.11 -14.95 -1.23
C GLY A 199 24.55 -14.15 -2.45
N TRP A 200 24.11 -14.56 -3.64
CA TRP A 200 24.41 -13.84 -4.88
C TRP A 200 23.87 -12.40 -4.88
N LEU A 201 22.61 -12.24 -4.43
CA LEU A 201 21.97 -10.93 -4.34
C LEU A 201 22.71 -10.01 -3.34
N ASN A 202 23.09 -10.53 -2.18
CA ASN A 202 23.82 -9.76 -1.19
C ASN A 202 25.17 -9.28 -1.72
N ASP A 203 25.91 -10.14 -2.43
CA ASP A 203 27.25 -9.81 -2.91
C ASP A 203 27.25 -8.91 -4.15
N ASN A 204 26.26 -9.03 -5.02
CA ASN A 204 26.27 -8.38 -6.33
C ASN A 204 25.25 -7.24 -6.48
N VAL A 205 24.22 -7.19 -5.64
CA VAL A 205 23.11 -6.24 -5.80
C VAL A 205 22.96 -5.34 -4.58
N PHE A 206 22.96 -5.94 -3.40
CA PHE A 206 22.65 -5.20 -2.16
C PHE A 206 23.91 -4.77 -1.38
N LEU A 207 25.10 -5.12 -1.85
CA LEU A 207 26.34 -4.66 -1.24
C LEU A 207 26.42 -3.13 -1.29
N GLY A 208 26.38 -2.48 -0.12
CA GLY A 208 26.36 -1.02 -0.02
C GLY A 208 25.05 -0.35 -0.43
N ALA A 209 23.97 -1.12 -0.67
CA ALA A 209 22.66 -0.55 -0.96
C ALA A 209 22.17 0.30 0.23
N THR A 210 21.70 1.49 -0.09
CA THR A 210 21.14 2.44 0.89
C THR A 210 19.61 2.45 0.80
N GLY A 211 19.00 2.90 1.86
CA GLY A 211 17.57 3.04 1.96
C GLY A 211 17.20 4.01 3.08
N THR A 212 15.92 4.35 3.13
CA THR A 212 15.35 5.15 4.19
C THR A 212 14.39 4.30 5.02
N GLU A 213 14.31 4.58 6.32
CA GLU A 213 13.33 3.97 7.20
C GLU A 213 12.56 5.04 7.94
N ILE A 214 11.25 4.89 8.02
CA ILE A 214 10.38 5.81 8.73
C ILE A 214 9.59 5.01 9.77
N ALA A 215 9.75 5.41 11.03
CA ALA A 215 8.99 4.88 12.16
C ALA A 215 7.55 5.44 12.14
N PRO A 216 6.56 4.71 12.70
CA PRO A 216 5.21 5.19 12.82
C PRO A 216 5.12 6.41 13.75
N ASP A 217 4.37 7.43 13.35
CA ASP A 217 4.00 8.54 14.21
C ASP A 217 2.77 8.13 15.04
N PRO A 218 2.79 8.25 16.39
CA PRO A 218 1.67 7.83 17.24
C PRO A 218 0.34 8.51 16.92
N ALA A 219 0.34 9.78 16.52
CA ALA A 219 -0.87 10.49 16.16
C ALA A 219 -1.45 9.99 14.83
N ASP A 220 -0.58 9.68 13.85
CA ASP A 220 -0.98 9.11 12.58
C ASP A 220 -1.52 7.67 12.76
N VAL A 221 -0.92 6.87 13.65
CA VAL A 221 -1.41 5.51 14.01
C VAL A 221 -2.81 5.60 14.64
N GLU A 222 -3.01 6.48 15.63
CA GLU A 222 -4.32 6.67 16.26
C GLU A 222 -5.36 7.14 15.23
N GLY A 223 -4.98 8.10 14.38
CA GLY A 223 -5.85 8.61 13.32
C GLY A 223 -6.22 7.55 12.32
N PHE A 224 -5.25 6.72 11.87
CA PHE A 224 -5.52 5.61 10.97
C PHE A 224 -6.42 4.55 11.61
N ASN A 225 -6.25 4.25 12.89
CA ASN A 225 -7.12 3.31 13.60
C ASN A 225 -8.58 3.80 13.64
N LYS A 226 -8.80 5.09 13.85
CA LYS A 226 -10.15 5.69 13.75
C LYS A 226 -10.72 5.63 12.34
N TYR A 227 -9.87 5.89 11.34
CA TYR A 227 -10.25 5.80 9.94
C TYR A 227 -10.65 4.38 9.55
N ILE A 228 -9.81 3.37 9.83
CA ILE A 228 -10.05 1.98 9.41
C ILE A 228 -11.27 1.36 10.11
N GLU A 229 -11.52 1.71 11.38
CA GLU A 229 -12.73 1.30 12.09
C GLU A 229 -13.99 1.80 11.36
N THR A 230 -14.01 3.09 10.97
CA THR A 230 -15.14 3.68 10.25
C THR A 230 -15.23 3.16 8.82
N TYR A 231 -14.10 2.98 8.14
CA TYR A 231 -13.99 2.39 6.82
C TYR A 231 -14.60 0.98 6.79
N THR A 232 -14.21 0.12 7.73
CA THR A 232 -14.70 -1.26 7.80
C THR A 232 -16.22 -1.31 8.02
N ARG A 233 -16.76 -0.47 8.91
CA ARG A 233 -18.22 -0.36 9.10
C ARG A 233 -18.94 0.13 7.84
N GLY A 234 -18.30 1.02 7.09
CA GLY A 234 -18.84 1.60 5.87
C GLY A 234 -18.73 0.71 4.62
N LEU A 235 -18.10 -0.47 4.69
CA LEU A 235 -18.10 -1.45 3.59
C LEU A 235 -19.51 -1.89 3.17
N ALA A 236 -20.49 -1.76 4.08
CA ALA A 236 -21.89 -1.96 3.74
C ALA A 236 -22.38 -1.05 2.60
N LEU A 237 -21.77 0.14 2.42
CA LEU A 237 -22.09 1.05 1.31
C LEU A 237 -21.62 0.45 -0.02
N GLU A 238 -20.41 -0.14 -0.06
CA GLU A 238 -19.91 -0.86 -1.24
C GLU A 238 -20.80 -2.03 -1.61
N HIS A 239 -21.22 -2.86 -0.63
CA HIS A 239 -22.18 -3.95 -0.85
C HIS A 239 -23.54 -3.49 -1.37
N CYS A 240 -23.93 -2.24 -1.10
CA CYS A 240 -25.11 -1.64 -1.70
C CYS A 240 -24.82 -1.09 -3.09
N ALA A 241 -23.70 -0.41 -3.28
CA ALA A 241 -23.35 0.26 -4.52
C ALA A 241 -23.13 -0.71 -5.70
N ILE A 242 -22.59 -1.89 -5.45
CA ILE A 242 -22.42 -2.92 -6.50
C ILE A 242 -23.75 -3.46 -7.05
N LYS A 243 -24.88 -3.15 -6.40
CA LYS A 243 -26.23 -3.57 -6.88
C LYS A 243 -26.84 -2.55 -7.85
N LEU A 244 -26.18 -1.39 -8.06
CA LEU A 244 -26.58 -0.38 -9.03
C LEU A 244 -26.10 -0.72 -10.44
#